data_2829d01daf9b675bd2d1daa424d03fc3
#
_entry.id   2829d01daf9b675bd2d1daa424d03fc3
#
_cell.length_a   1.000
_cell.length_b   1.000
_cell.length_c   1.000
_cell.angle_alpha   90.00
_cell.angle_beta   90.00
_cell.angle_gamma   90.00
#
_symmetry.space_group_name_H-M   'P 1'
#
loop_
_entity.id
_entity.type
_entity.pdbx_description
1 polymer ?
#
loop_
_entity_poly.entity_id
_entity_poly.type
_entity_poly.pdbx_seq_one_letter_code
_entity_poly.pdbx_strand_id
1 'polypeptide(L)'
;MVACSESESVVVQNNTTKTVVVYEDDRPTTLIGPGISRSFDISDFRGTLTYEIRYFCNEKTCDQTVLAERTFTWEEVQQAGGIELAVEPSALGER
;
A
#
# COMPACT_ATOMS: atom_id res chain seq x y z
N MET A 1 -11.27 -16.39 -22.32
CA MET A 1 -10.62 -16.58 -21.05
C MET A 1 -9.86 -15.33 -20.64
N VAL A 2 -9.81 -15.07 -19.43
CA VAL A 2 -9.23 -13.83 -18.93
C VAL A 2 -8.12 -14.13 -17.97
N ALA A 3 -7.05 -13.38 -18.06
CA ALA A 3 -6.01 -13.44 -17.07
C ALA A 3 -6.57 -12.99 -15.74
N CYS A 4 -6.34 -13.78 -14.71
CA CYS A 4 -6.90 -13.50 -13.40
C CYS A 4 -5.85 -12.98 -12.41
N SER A 5 -4.65 -12.71 -12.90
CA SER A 5 -3.57 -12.27 -12.00
C SER A 5 -3.90 -10.98 -11.28
N GLU A 6 -4.68 -10.11 -11.91
CA GLU A 6 -5.00 -8.82 -11.30
C GLU A 6 -5.97 -8.95 -10.15
N SER A 7 -6.73 -10.04 -10.10
CA SER A 7 -7.66 -10.25 -9.01
C SER A 7 -6.96 -10.64 -7.71
N GLU A 8 -5.65 -10.83 -7.77
CA GLU A 8 -4.85 -11.19 -6.61
C GLU A 8 -3.78 -10.14 -6.33
N SER A 9 -4.08 -8.90 -6.66
CA SER A 9 -3.13 -7.81 -6.51
C SER A 9 -3.65 -6.75 -5.55
N VAL A 10 -2.71 -6.09 -4.89
CA VAL A 10 -3.00 -4.89 -4.09
C VAL A 10 -2.27 -3.74 -4.78
N VAL A 11 -3.00 -2.70 -5.12
CA VAL A 11 -2.43 -1.51 -5.75
C VAL A 11 -2.37 -0.41 -4.71
N VAL A 12 -1.18 0.15 -4.51
CA VAL A 12 -0.99 1.29 -3.62
C VAL A 12 -0.73 2.51 -4.47
N GLN A 13 -1.55 3.54 -4.29
CA GLN A 13 -1.47 4.76 -5.06
C GLN A 13 -1.10 5.92 -4.14
N ASN A 14 0.00 6.58 -4.44
CA ASN A 14 0.46 7.72 -3.65
C ASN A 14 0.03 9.01 -4.33
N ASN A 15 -1.04 9.62 -3.82
CA ASN A 15 -1.56 10.87 -4.36
C ASN A 15 -1.02 12.09 -3.62
N THR A 16 0.00 11.90 -2.78
CA THR A 16 0.60 13.00 -2.04
C THR A 16 1.80 13.57 -2.80
N THR A 17 2.38 14.63 -2.25
CA THR A 17 3.57 15.25 -2.81
C THR A 17 4.85 14.71 -2.18
N LYS A 18 4.74 13.71 -1.32
CA LYS A 18 5.88 13.14 -0.60
C LYS A 18 6.05 11.68 -0.97
N THR A 19 7.25 11.18 -0.76
CA THR A 19 7.52 9.75 -0.91
C THR A 19 6.95 9.01 0.30
N VAL A 20 6.35 7.86 0.05
CA VAL A 20 5.83 7.02 1.12
C VAL A 20 6.51 5.66 1.03
N VAL A 21 6.47 4.93 2.13
CA VAL A 21 7.02 3.58 2.21
C VAL A 21 5.88 2.63 2.55
N VAL A 22 5.87 1.51 1.84
CA VAL A 22 4.87 0.46 2.06
C VAL A 22 5.46 -0.59 2.99
N TYR A 23 4.76 -0.87 4.07
CA TYR A 23 5.11 -1.92 5.00
C TYR A 23 4.12 -3.06 4.82
N GLU A 24 4.66 -4.26 4.68
CA GLU A 24 3.87 -5.48 4.59
C GLU A 24 4.16 -6.30 5.83
N ASP A 25 3.17 -6.41 6.73
CA ASP A 25 3.33 -7.10 8.01
C ASP A 25 4.57 -6.60 8.77
N ASP A 26 4.66 -5.27 8.90
CA ASP A 26 5.75 -4.59 9.62
C ASP A 26 7.10 -4.65 8.93
N ARG A 27 7.14 -5.06 7.69
CA ARG A 27 8.40 -5.09 6.92
C ARG A 27 8.34 -4.06 5.81
N PRO A 28 9.31 -3.15 5.73
CA PRO A 28 9.35 -2.21 4.61
C PRO A 28 9.62 -2.97 3.31
N THR A 29 8.80 -2.75 2.30
CA THR A 29 8.93 -3.46 1.03
C THR A 29 9.37 -2.56 -0.10
N THR A 30 8.81 -1.35 -0.19
CA THR A 30 9.16 -0.49 -1.32
C THR A 30 8.82 0.95 -1.01
N LEU A 31 9.45 1.85 -1.76
CA LEU A 31 9.17 3.28 -1.72
C LEU A 31 8.31 3.63 -2.93
N ILE A 32 7.36 4.54 -2.73
CA ILE A 32 6.51 5.01 -3.80
C ILE A 32 6.60 6.54 -3.84
N GLY A 33 7.08 7.07 -4.94
CA GLY A 33 7.20 8.50 -5.11
C GLY A 33 5.86 9.19 -5.31
N PRO A 34 5.88 10.53 -5.29
CA PRO A 34 4.64 11.29 -5.45
C PRO A 34 3.98 10.99 -6.80
N GLY A 35 2.67 10.77 -6.76
CA GLY A 35 1.90 10.52 -7.96
C GLY A 35 2.11 9.17 -8.61
N ILE A 36 2.79 8.26 -7.92
CA ILE A 36 3.15 6.96 -8.47
C ILE A 36 2.24 5.90 -7.84
N SER A 37 1.91 4.88 -8.63
CA SER A 37 1.18 3.70 -8.16
C SER A 37 2.06 2.48 -8.29
N ARG A 38 1.89 1.54 -7.37
CA ARG A 38 2.59 0.26 -7.41
C ARG A 38 1.61 -0.87 -7.17
N SER A 39 1.79 -1.95 -7.90
CA SER A 39 0.97 -3.15 -7.77
C SER A 39 1.79 -4.23 -7.09
N PHE A 40 1.17 -4.90 -6.12
CA PHE A 40 1.80 -5.97 -5.36
C PHE A 40 1.02 -7.25 -5.59
N ASP A 41 1.70 -8.26 -6.12
CA ASP A 41 1.10 -9.55 -6.39
C ASP A 41 1.12 -10.39 -5.11
N ILE A 42 -0.06 -10.80 -4.66
CA ILE A 42 -0.17 -11.62 -3.45
C ILE A 42 -0.73 -13.01 -3.78
N SER A 43 -0.59 -13.43 -5.03
CA SER A 43 -1.17 -14.71 -5.47
C SER A 43 -0.62 -15.90 -4.70
N ASP A 44 0.61 -15.81 -4.20
CA ASP A 44 1.22 -16.90 -3.43
C ASP A 44 0.93 -16.80 -1.93
N PHE A 45 0.25 -15.77 -1.51
CA PHE A 45 -0.01 -15.55 -0.10
C PHE A 45 -1.33 -16.17 0.31
N ARG A 46 -1.38 -16.72 1.51
CA ARG A 46 -2.62 -17.22 2.11
C ARG A 46 -2.66 -16.74 3.55
N GLY A 47 -3.86 -16.43 4.02
CA GLY A 47 -4.04 -15.97 5.38
C GLY A 47 -4.34 -14.49 5.42
N THR A 48 -3.87 -13.83 6.46
CA THR A 48 -4.14 -12.41 6.71
C THR A 48 -2.89 -11.60 6.48
N LEU A 49 -3.05 -10.46 5.83
CA LEU A 49 -1.95 -9.59 5.48
C LEU A 49 -2.32 -8.16 5.84
N THR A 50 -1.38 -7.43 6.44
CA THR A 50 -1.59 -6.03 6.78
C THR A 50 -0.62 -5.17 6.00
N TYR A 51 -1.17 -4.18 5.29
CA TYR A 51 -0.40 -3.17 4.60
C TYR A 51 -0.50 -1.86 5.36
N GLU A 52 0.64 -1.27 5.65
CA GLU A 52 0.72 0.08 6.21
C GLU A 52 1.49 0.96 5.26
N ILE A 53 0.97 2.14 5.02
CA ILE A 53 1.66 3.13 4.21
C ILE A 53 2.12 4.22 5.16
N ARG A 54 3.42 4.44 5.23
CA ARG A 54 4.00 5.41 6.14
C ARG A 54 4.73 6.50 5.39
N TYR A 55 4.79 7.67 5.99
CA TYR A 55 5.59 8.76 5.46
C TYR A 55 7.07 8.34 5.48
N PHE A 56 7.73 8.45 4.33
CA PHE A 56 9.13 8.12 4.26
C PHE A 56 9.97 9.27 4.78
N CYS A 57 10.89 8.97 5.65
CA CYS A 57 11.78 9.96 6.21
C CYS A 57 13.12 9.30 6.49
N ASN A 58 14.18 9.92 5.98
CA ASN A 58 15.52 9.38 6.19
C ASN A 58 16.29 10.14 7.26
N GLU A 59 15.60 10.99 8.02
CA GLU A 59 16.20 11.67 9.15
C GLU A 59 15.83 10.97 10.44
N LYS A 60 16.74 10.95 11.38
CA LYS A 60 16.54 10.21 12.63
C LYS A 60 15.43 10.78 13.49
N THR A 61 15.17 12.07 13.37
CA THR A 61 14.17 12.74 14.20
C THR A 61 12.80 12.77 13.59
N CYS A 62 12.62 12.18 12.45
CA CYS A 62 11.39 12.25 11.68
C CYS A 62 10.46 11.12 12.09
N ASP A 63 9.19 11.41 12.29
CA ASP A 63 8.19 10.41 12.59
C ASP A 63 7.77 9.71 11.31
N GLN A 64 7.71 8.40 11.36
CA GLN A 64 7.12 7.63 10.29
C GLN A 64 5.64 7.44 10.57
N THR A 65 4.90 8.50 10.34
CA THR A 65 3.47 8.48 10.58
C THR A 65 2.78 7.50 9.65
N VAL A 66 1.87 6.71 10.20
CA VAL A 66 1.05 5.81 9.40
C VAL A 66 -0.02 6.64 8.71
N LEU A 67 -0.01 6.64 7.39
CA LEU A 67 -0.93 7.42 6.59
C LEU A 67 -2.15 6.63 6.17
N ALA A 68 -1.98 5.33 6.01
CA ALA A 68 -3.06 4.43 5.65
C ALA A 68 -2.70 3.04 6.11
N GLU A 69 -3.71 2.26 6.48
CA GLU A 69 -3.50 0.90 6.93
C GLU A 69 -4.70 0.07 6.52
N ARG A 70 -4.43 -1.15 6.09
CA ARG A 70 -5.52 -2.06 5.77
C ARG A 70 -5.09 -3.50 5.99
N THR A 71 -5.94 -4.25 6.64
CA THR A 71 -5.77 -5.69 6.85
C THR A 71 -6.80 -6.42 6.01
N PHE A 72 -6.37 -7.48 5.33
CA PHE A 72 -7.27 -8.24 4.49
C PHE A 72 -6.77 -9.68 4.38
N THR A 73 -7.66 -10.55 3.91
CA THR A 73 -7.29 -11.92 3.61
C THR A 73 -7.14 -12.08 2.11
N TRP A 74 -6.45 -13.15 1.71
CA TRP A 74 -6.32 -13.47 0.29
C TRP A 74 -7.69 -13.60 -0.38
N GLU A 75 -8.62 -14.24 0.32
CA GLU A 75 -9.96 -14.42 -0.23
C GLU A 75 -10.66 -13.11 -0.48
N GLU A 76 -10.48 -12.15 0.43
CA GLU A 76 -11.10 -10.84 0.24
C GLU A 76 -10.56 -10.14 -0.98
N VAL A 77 -9.27 -10.24 -1.21
CA VAL A 77 -8.65 -9.61 -2.38
C VAL A 77 -9.18 -10.28 -3.65
N GLN A 78 -9.25 -11.60 -3.63
CA GLN A 78 -9.71 -12.34 -4.79
C GLN A 78 -11.17 -12.02 -5.12
N GLN A 79 -12.02 -11.96 -4.11
CA GLN A 79 -13.44 -11.67 -4.32
C GLN A 79 -13.68 -10.25 -4.80
N ALA A 80 -12.83 -9.32 -4.38
CA ALA A 80 -12.96 -7.93 -4.79
C ALA A 80 -12.36 -7.66 -6.17
N GLY A 81 -11.65 -8.63 -6.74
CA GLY A 81 -10.97 -8.40 -8.01
C GLY A 81 -9.74 -7.54 -7.86
N GLY A 82 -9.14 -7.58 -6.70
CA GLY A 82 -8.02 -6.72 -6.37
C GLY A 82 -8.45 -5.65 -5.37
N ILE A 83 -7.46 -5.08 -4.68
CA ILE A 83 -7.73 -4.03 -3.70
C ILE A 83 -6.86 -2.83 -4.03
N GLU A 84 -7.42 -1.64 -3.86
CA GLU A 84 -6.68 -0.40 -4.08
C GLU A 84 -6.60 0.37 -2.77
N LEU A 85 -5.39 0.79 -2.42
CA LEU A 85 -5.13 1.66 -1.29
C LEU A 85 -4.61 2.98 -1.82
N ALA A 86 -5.37 4.04 -1.61
CA ALA A 86 -4.96 5.37 -2.06
C ALA A 86 -4.58 6.21 -0.86
N VAL A 87 -3.43 6.85 -0.94
CA VAL A 87 -2.95 7.78 0.09
C VAL A 87 -3.19 9.18 -0.44
N GLU A 88 -4.01 9.95 0.28
CA GLU A 88 -4.43 11.26 -0.17
C GLU A 88 -3.62 12.36 0.51
N PRO A 89 -3.51 13.55 -0.10
CA PRO A 89 -2.76 14.66 0.51
C PRO A 89 -3.24 15.01 1.91
N SER A 90 -4.52 14.84 2.20
CA SER A 90 -5.07 15.16 3.52
C SER A 90 -4.45 14.29 4.61
N ALA A 91 -3.97 13.10 4.27
CA ALA A 91 -3.33 12.23 5.25
C ALA A 91 -2.04 12.81 5.78
N LEU A 92 -1.39 13.69 5.01
CA LEU A 92 -0.17 14.37 5.42
C LEU A 92 -0.43 15.76 5.99
N GLY A 93 -1.69 16.16 6.11
CA GLY A 93 -2.02 17.50 6.56
C GLY A 93 -1.81 18.56 5.50
N GLU A 94 -1.65 18.18 4.26
CA GLU A 94 -1.47 19.12 3.15
C GLU A 94 -2.79 19.76 2.79
N ARG A 95 -2.72 21.00 2.35
CA ARG A 95 -3.91 21.74 1.98
C ARG A 95 -3.79 22.33 0.61
#